data_d3b895c37833bf73d31bfe1b3de0e320
#
_entry.id   d3b895c37833bf73d31bfe1b3de0e320
#
_cell.length_a   1.000
_cell.length_b   1.000
_cell.length_c   1.000
_cell.angle_alpha   90.00
_cell.angle_beta   90.00
_cell.angle_gamma   90.00
#
_symmetry.space_group_name_H-M   'P 1'
#
loop_
_entity.id
_entity.type
_entity.pdbx_description
1 polymer ?
#
loop_
_entity_poly.entity_id
_entity_poly.type
_entity_poly.pdbx_seq_one_letter_code
_entity_poly.pdbx_strand_id
1 'polypeptide(L)'
;MKLLDLILEDVSVPFPNQMVIEIENDLRDRIKVDCELPKSEEEKSTGLMYRDTLCDYCGVFYDYVSGGFWMKNVKFPIEMIFIDGDTIVDIKRALPNDETIISPSVKSNGNLEVNDGFCKTNNISIGNKIYRS
;
A
#
# COMPACT_ATOMS: atom_id res chain seq x y z
N MET A 1 -18.18 10.85 24.77
CA MET A 1 -17.27 9.93 24.04
C MET A 1 -16.04 9.61 24.91
N LYS A 2 -15.66 8.37 24.93
CA LYS A 2 -14.46 7.98 25.65
C LYS A 2 -13.22 8.28 24.79
N LEU A 3 -12.11 8.60 25.44
CA LEU A 3 -10.85 8.88 24.71
C LEU A 3 -10.44 7.71 23.82
N LEU A 4 -10.63 6.47 24.28
CA LEU A 4 -10.32 5.28 23.49
C LEU A 4 -11.13 5.21 22.20
N ASP A 5 -12.41 5.53 22.26
CA ASP A 5 -13.27 5.54 21.07
C ASP A 5 -12.79 6.57 20.06
N LEU A 6 -12.36 7.74 20.53
CA LEU A 6 -11.83 8.79 19.67
C LEU A 6 -10.52 8.36 18.99
N ILE A 7 -9.65 7.69 19.71
CA ILE A 7 -8.38 7.19 19.17
C ILE A 7 -8.65 6.11 18.10
N LEU A 8 -9.58 5.20 18.34
CA LEU A 8 -9.94 4.15 17.38
C LEU A 8 -10.56 4.74 16.12
N GLU A 9 -11.40 5.77 16.25
CA GLU A 9 -11.96 6.48 15.10
C GLU A 9 -10.84 7.12 14.26
N ASP A 10 -9.86 7.76 14.93
CA ASP A 10 -8.75 8.41 14.22
C ASP A 10 -7.92 7.41 13.43
N VAL A 11 -7.61 6.23 13.98
CA VAL A 11 -6.81 5.22 13.27
C VAL A 11 -7.58 4.50 12.17
N SER A 12 -8.93 4.54 12.19
CA SER A 12 -9.76 3.93 11.16
C SER A 12 -10.09 4.88 10.00
N VAL A 13 -9.83 6.18 10.16
CA VAL A 13 -10.09 7.20 9.14
C VAL A 13 -8.96 7.21 8.12
N PRO A 14 -9.25 7.30 6.80
CA PRO A 14 -8.22 7.44 5.78
C PRO A 14 -7.32 8.65 6.02
N PHE A 15 -6.06 8.54 5.67
CA PHE A 15 -5.13 9.65 5.79
C PHE A 15 -5.56 10.80 4.87
N PRO A 16 -5.35 12.08 5.29
CA PRO A 16 -5.88 13.22 4.55
C PRO A 16 -5.20 13.48 3.21
N ASN A 17 -3.94 13.14 3.08
CA ASN A 17 -3.21 13.34 1.82
C ASN A 17 -3.50 12.20 0.87
N GLN A 18 -3.87 12.52 -0.38
CA GLN A 18 -4.30 11.53 -1.35
C GLN A 18 -3.70 11.79 -2.72
N MET A 19 -3.61 10.74 -3.52
CA MET A 19 -3.08 10.77 -4.87
C MET A 19 -3.72 9.63 -5.67
N VAL A 20 -3.95 9.84 -6.95
CA VAL A 20 -4.30 8.76 -7.87
C VAL A 20 -3.02 8.23 -8.51
N ILE A 21 -2.82 6.92 -8.40
CA ILE A 21 -1.75 6.24 -9.12
C ILE A 21 -2.40 5.46 -10.27
N GLU A 22 -1.87 5.59 -11.46
CA GLU A 22 -2.25 4.73 -12.57
C GLU A 22 -1.14 3.72 -12.82
N ILE A 23 -1.50 2.45 -12.98
CA ILE A 23 -0.57 1.39 -13.34
C ILE A 23 -0.89 0.95 -14.76
N GLU A 24 0.08 1.03 -15.65
CA GLU A 24 -0.06 0.46 -17.00
C GLU A 24 0.27 -1.04 -16.89
N ASN A 25 -0.76 -1.86 -17.06
CA ASN A 25 -0.66 -3.31 -16.86
C ASN A 25 -0.09 -4.05 -18.08
N ASP A 26 -0.03 -5.37 -18.04
CA ASP A 26 0.50 -6.22 -19.10
C ASP A 26 -0.30 -6.09 -20.42
N LEU A 27 -1.56 -5.71 -20.34
CA LEU A 27 -2.46 -5.51 -21.49
C LEU A 27 -2.47 -4.07 -21.96
N ARG A 28 -1.64 -3.20 -21.39
CA ARG A 28 -1.56 -1.76 -21.64
C ARG A 28 -2.80 -0.96 -21.23
N ASP A 29 -3.62 -1.54 -20.35
CA ASP A 29 -4.69 -0.82 -19.70
C ASP A 29 -4.13 0.01 -18.55
N ARG A 30 -4.76 1.16 -18.26
CA ARG A 30 -4.43 2.01 -17.14
C ARG A 30 -5.36 1.70 -15.97
N ILE A 31 -4.81 1.10 -14.93
CA ILE A 31 -5.55 0.75 -13.71
C ILE A 31 -5.37 1.88 -12.71
N LYS A 32 -6.47 2.53 -12.33
CA LYS A 32 -6.45 3.62 -11.34
C LYS A 32 -6.56 3.07 -9.94
N VAL A 33 -5.72 3.56 -9.06
CA VAL A 33 -5.73 3.26 -7.62
C VAL A 33 -5.84 4.57 -6.86
N ASP A 34 -6.88 4.71 -6.05
CA ASP A 34 -7.04 5.84 -5.16
C ASP A 34 -6.19 5.62 -3.92
N CYS A 35 -5.12 6.38 -3.78
CA CYS A 35 -4.13 6.16 -2.75
C CYS A 35 -4.20 7.21 -1.66
N GLU A 36 -4.10 6.75 -0.42
CA GLU A 36 -3.76 7.58 0.72
C GLU A 36 -2.25 7.69 0.81
N LEU A 37 -1.76 8.86 1.20
CA LEU A 37 -0.34 9.14 1.35
C LEU A 37 -0.02 9.40 2.81
N PRO A 38 0.54 8.43 3.55
CA PRO A 38 1.00 8.70 4.90
C PRO A 38 2.19 9.68 4.83
N LYS A 39 2.08 10.79 5.55
CA LYS A 39 3.07 11.88 5.51
C LYS A 39 3.85 12.02 6.80
N SER A 40 3.18 11.96 7.96
CA SER A 40 3.86 12.03 9.25
C SER A 40 4.51 10.69 9.59
N GLU A 41 5.47 10.71 10.52
CA GLU A 41 6.06 9.46 11.01
C GLU A 41 5.00 8.57 11.68
N GLU A 42 4.03 9.17 12.34
CA GLU A 42 2.92 8.45 12.96
C GLU A 42 2.05 7.77 11.92
N GLU A 43 1.66 8.47 10.85
CA GLU A 43 0.88 7.90 9.74
C GLU A 43 1.64 6.77 9.05
N LYS A 44 2.94 6.96 8.80
CA LYS A 44 3.78 5.93 8.19
C LYS A 44 3.89 4.67 9.06
N SER A 45 3.97 4.85 10.36
CA SER A 45 4.03 3.72 11.31
C SER A 45 2.69 3.01 11.42
N THR A 46 1.59 3.74 11.40
CA THR A 46 0.25 3.18 11.52
C THR A 46 -0.19 2.43 10.26
N GLY A 47 0.03 3.04 9.09
CA GLY A 47 -0.36 2.42 7.82
C GLY A 47 -1.79 1.88 7.84
N LEU A 48 -1.95 0.61 7.53
CA LEU A 48 -3.25 -0.09 7.52
C LEU A 48 -3.61 -0.73 8.86
N MET A 49 -2.84 -0.48 9.92
CA MET A 49 -3.13 -1.04 11.24
C MET A 49 -4.55 -0.70 11.69
N TYR A 50 -5.19 -1.66 12.35
CA TYR A 50 -6.51 -1.53 13.00
C TYR A 50 -7.69 -1.33 12.06
N ARG A 51 -7.48 -1.30 10.76
CA ARG A 51 -8.59 -1.25 9.79
C ARG A 51 -9.14 -2.65 9.55
N ASP A 52 -10.42 -2.73 9.23
CA ASP A 52 -11.07 -3.99 8.93
C ASP A 52 -10.91 -4.38 7.45
N THR A 53 -10.83 -3.40 6.56
CA THR A 53 -10.79 -3.62 5.12
C THR A 53 -10.19 -2.42 4.39
N LEU A 54 -9.90 -2.64 3.13
CA LEU A 54 -9.47 -1.62 2.17
C LEU A 54 -10.33 -1.79 0.91
N CYS A 55 -10.82 -0.71 0.32
CA CYS A 55 -11.65 -0.83 -0.88
C CYS A 55 -10.86 -1.37 -2.08
N ASP A 56 -11.58 -1.98 -3.05
CA ASP A 56 -10.97 -2.80 -4.11
C ASP A 56 -9.91 -2.07 -4.94
N TYR A 57 -10.15 -0.81 -5.29
CA TYR A 57 -9.21 0.02 -6.04
C TYR A 57 -8.62 1.13 -5.21
N CYS A 58 -8.43 0.88 -3.92
CA CYS A 58 -7.77 1.76 -2.98
C CYS A 58 -6.40 1.21 -2.60
N GLY A 59 -5.53 2.11 -2.18
CA GLY A 59 -4.21 1.73 -1.70
C GLY A 59 -3.64 2.74 -0.71
N VAL A 60 -2.55 2.35 -0.08
CA VAL A 60 -1.72 3.25 0.72
C VAL A 60 -0.35 3.30 0.04
N PHE A 61 0.07 4.49 -0.35
CA PHE A 61 1.31 4.69 -1.10
C PHE A 61 2.37 5.39 -0.28
N TYR A 62 3.45 4.68 0.00
CA TYR A 62 4.65 5.19 0.65
C TYR A 62 5.61 5.64 -0.44
N ASP A 63 5.46 6.88 -0.92
CA ASP A 63 6.30 7.45 -1.96
C ASP A 63 7.63 7.90 -1.37
N TYR A 64 8.73 7.55 -2.03
CA TYR A 64 10.09 7.83 -1.59
C TYR A 64 10.43 7.26 -0.21
N VAL A 65 9.83 6.12 0.13
CA VAL A 65 10.15 5.37 1.34
C VAL A 65 10.82 4.06 0.95
N SER A 66 12.02 3.84 1.45
CA SER A 66 12.80 2.62 1.22
C SER A 66 12.72 1.70 2.43
N GLY A 67 13.09 0.44 2.23
CA GLY A 67 13.21 -0.53 3.30
C GLY A 67 12.06 -1.51 3.37
N GLY A 68 11.97 -2.20 4.49
CA GLY A 68 10.98 -3.24 4.71
C GLY A 68 9.77 -2.76 5.49
N PHE A 69 8.73 -3.56 5.44
CA PHE A 69 7.45 -3.31 6.09
C PHE A 69 7.01 -4.55 6.81
N TRP A 70 6.17 -4.40 7.84
CA TRP A 70 5.61 -5.53 8.54
C TRP A 70 4.08 -5.43 8.60
N MET A 71 3.44 -6.53 9.02
CA MET A 71 1.98 -6.63 9.06
C MET A 71 1.42 -6.61 10.48
N LYS A 72 2.19 -6.12 11.44
CA LYS A 72 1.72 -6.01 12.83
C LYS A 72 0.42 -5.21 12.87
N ASN A 73 -0.61 -5.77 13.49
CA ASN A 73 -1.93 -5.15 13.64
C ASN A 73 -2.66 -4.85 12.31
N VAL A 74 -2.22 -5.41 11.21
CA VAL A 74 -2.95 -5.38 9.93
C VAL A 74 -3.78 -6.65 9.83
N LYS A 75 -5.11 -6.50 9.70
CA LYS A 75 -6.07 -7.58 9.91
C LYS A 75 -6.41 -8.38 8.67
N PHE A 76 -5.95 -7.96 7.50
CA PHE A 76 -6.29 -8.60 6.22
C PHE A 76 -5.04 -8.73 5.35
N PRO A 77 -5.02 -9.72 4.43
CA PRO A 77 -3.85 -9.90 3.56
C PRO A 77 -3.79 -8.79 2.52
N ILE A 78 -2.58 -8.38 2.19
CA ILE A 78 -2.32 -7.35 1.18
C ILE A 78 -1.21 -7.80 0.22
N GLU A 79 -1.06 -7.06 -0.86
CA GLU A 79 0.11 -7.11 -1.71
C GLU A 79 0.89 -5.83 -1.56
N MET A 80 2.20 -5.97 -1.40
CA MET A 80 3.14 -4.87 -1.36
C MET A 80 3.80 -4.77 -2.72
N ILE A 81 3.49 -3.69 -3.44
CA ILE A 81 4.05 -3.40 -4.76
C ILE A 81 5.21 -2.45 -4.55
N PHE A 82 6.43 -2.97 -4.70
CA PHE A 82 7.63 -2.16 -4.53
C PHE A 82 8.01 -1.49 -5.84
N ILE A 83 8.36 -0.22 -5.74
CA ILE A 83 8.55 0.66 -6.89
C ILE A 83 9.92 1.31 -6.80
N ASP A 84 10.63 1.40 -7.92
CA ASP A 84 11.83 2.21 -8.06
C ASP A 84 11.59 3.23 -9.18
N GLY A 85 11.53 4.51 -8.80
CA GLY A 85 11.12 5.58 -9.70
C GLY A 85 9.68 5.38 -10.18
N ASP A 86 9.51 5.00 -11.42
CA ASP A 86 8.20 4.78 -12.05
C ASP A 86 7.94 3.32 -12.38
N THR A 87 8.82 2.41 -11.96
CA THR A 87 8.76 1.01 -12.38
C THR A 87 8.50 0.10 -11.18
N ILE A 88 7.57 -0.85 -11.35
CA ILE A 88 7.34 -1.91 -10.38
C ILE A 88 8.53 -2.87 -10.43
N VAL A 89 9.22 -3.04 -9.31
CA VAL A 89 10.46 -3.86 -9.24
C VAL A 89 10.28 -5.13 -8.43
N ASP A 90 9.26 -5.20 -7.57
CA ASP A 90 8.95 -6.42 -6.81
C ASP A 90 7.49 -6.39 -6.36
N ILE A 91 6.93 -7.56 -6.12
CA ILE A 91 5.57 -7.71 -5.59
C ILE A 91 5.62 -8.83 -4.55
N LYS A 92 5.22 -8.53 -3.32
CA LYS A 92 5.20 -9.49 -2.22
C LYS A 92 3.81 -9.58 -1.60
N ARG A 93 3.34 -10.81 -1.40
CA ARG A 93 2.13 -11.05 -0.62
C ARG A 93 2.47 -10.95 0.86
N ALA A 94 1.62 -10.30 1.63
CA ALA A 94 1.81 -10.09 3.06
C ALA A 94 0.58 -10.58 3.83
N LEU A 95 0.81 -11.43 4.83
CA LEU A 95 -0.25 -12.07 5.61
C LEU A 95 -0.62 -11.26 6.84
N PRO A 96 -1.89 -11.36 7.32
CA PRO A 96 -2.33 -10.59 8.48
C PRO A 96 -1.48 -10.87 9.72
N ASN A 97 -1.19 -9.82 10.48
CA ASN A 97 -0.49 -9.89 11.76
C ASN A 97 0.90 -10.52 11.73
N ASP A 98 1.50 -10.66 10.57
CA ASP A 98 2.86 -11.16 10.45
C ASP A 98 3.83 -10.04 10.86
N GLU A 99 4.67 -10.31 11.87
CA GLU A 99 5.64 -9.33 12.38
C GLU A 99 7.03 -9.48 11.75
N THR A 100 7.21 -10.42 10.82
CA THR A 100 8.44 -10.48 10.04
C THR A 100 8.53 -9.27 9.11
N ILE A 101 9.75 -8.79 8.91
CA ILE A 101 9.98 -7.68 7.98
C ILE A 101 9.97 -8.21 6.55
N ILE A 102 9.08 -7.63 5.73
CA ILE A 102 8.96 -7.96 4.31
C ILE A 102 9.71 -6.88 3.54
N SER A 103 10.74 -7.30 2.81
CA SER A 103 11.62 -6.39 2.06
C SER A 103 11.59 -6.75 0.58
N PRO A 104 11.79 -5.76 -0.31
CA PRO A 104 11.92 -6.06 -1.72
C PRO A 104 13.21 -6.83 -2.01
N SER A 105 13.18 -7.63 -3.06
CA SER A 105 14.35 -8.43 -3.50
C SER A 105 15.40 -7.58 -4.18
N VAL A 106 15.05 -6.36 -4.60
CA VAL A 106 15.93 -5.41 -5.27
C VAL A 106 15.71 -4.02 -4.70
N LYS A 107 16.58 -3.07 -5.06
CA LYS A 107 16.46 -1.68 -4.63
C LYS A 107 15.09 -1.11 -5.00
N SER A 108 14.46 -0.43 -4.05
CA SER A 108 13.19 0.27 -4.26
C SER A 108 13.18 1.59 -3.47
N ASN A 109 12.33 2.51 -3.89
CA ASN A 109 12.11 3.77 -3.19
C ASN A 109 10.62 4.09 -3.01
N GLY A 110 9.76 3.10 -3.11
CA GLY A 110 8.33 3.25 -2.87
C GLY A 110 7.65 1.92 -2.63
N ASN A 111 6.51 1.97 -1.94
CA ASN A 111 5.70 0.79 -1.66
C ASN A 111 4.22 1.18 -1.77
N LEU A 112 3.50 0.53 -2.67
CA LEU A 112 2.06 0.65 -2.82
C LEU A 112 1.40 -0.59 -2.24
N GLU A 113 0.59 -0.40 -1.19
CA GLU A 113 -0.13 -1.49 -0.54
C GLU A 113 -1.57 -1.54 -1.05
N VAL A 114 -1.96 -2.69 -1.56
CA VAL A 114 -3.29 -2.96 -2.12
C VAL A 114 -3.82 -4.29 -1.57
N ASN A 115 -5.09 -4.57 -1.80
CA ASN A 115 -5.66 -5.85 -1.38
C ASN A 115 -4.97 -7.04 -2.04
N ASP A 116 -4.95 -8.16 -1.33
CA ASP A 116 -4.46 -9.44 -1.86
C ASP A 116 -5.24 -9.83 -3.12
N GLY A 117 -4.52 -10.29 -4.14
CA GLY A 117 -5.11 -10.67 -5.42
C GLY A 117 -5.26 -9.54 -6.43
N PHE A 118 -4.99 -8.29 -6.04
CA PHE A 118 -5.14 -7.13 -6.90
C PHE A 118 -4.31 -7.23 -8.17
N CYS A 119 -3.05 -7.63 -8.06
CA CYS A 119 -2.15 -7.71 -9.20
C CYS A 119 -2.60 -8.76 -10.21
N LYS A 120 -2.98 -9.95 -9.73
CA LYS A 120 -3.48 -11.01 -10.61
C LYS A 120 -4.77 -10.61 -11.33
N THR A 121 -5.71 -10.04 -10.59
CA THR A 121 -6.99 -9.59 -11.14
C THR A 121 -6.81 -8.52 -12.22
N ASN A 122 -5.83 -7.66 -12.07
CA ASN A 122 -5.61 -6.50 -12.95
C ASN A 122 -4.44 -6.69 -13.92
N ASN A 123 -3.89 -7.88 -14.05
CA ASN A 123 -2.76 -8.19 -14.96
C ASN A 123 -1.54 -7.30 -14.72
N ILE A 124 -1.21 -7.09 -13.46
CA ILE A 124 -0.07 -6.27 -13.03
C ILE A 124 1.12 -7.17 -12.72
N SER A 125 2.29 -6.80 -13.25
CA SER A 125 3.53 -7.57 -13.13
C SER A 125 4.71 -6.66 -12.86
N ILE A 126 5.81 -7.24 -12.39
CA ILE A 126 7.10 -6.57 -12.28
C ILE A 126 7.47 -6.04 -13.68
N GLY A 127 7.94 -4.82 -13.76
CA GLY A 127 8.28 -4.13 -14.99
C GLY A 127 7.20 -3.17 -15.49
N ASN A 128 5.98 -3.26 -14.98
CA ASN A 128 4.94 -2.31 -15.33
C ASN A 128 5.29 -0.91 -14.83
N LYS A 129 4.82 0.10 -15.56
CA LYS A 129 5.04 1.51 -15.22
C LYS A 129 3.89 2.05 -14.38
N ILE A 130 4.21 2.98 -13.50
CA ILE A 130 3.22 3.75 -12.75
C ILE A 130 3.28 5.23 -13.15
N TYR A 131 2.16 5.89 -12.97
CA TYR A 131 1.99 7.32 -13.26
C TYR A 131 1.32 7.96 -12.04
N ARG A 132 1.98 8.99 -11.50
CA ARG A 132 1.45 9.76 -10.36
C ARG A 132 0.63 10.93 -10.85
N SER A 133 -0.43 11.24 -10.12
CA SER A 133 -1.22 12.44 -10.44
C SER A 133 -1.69 13.18 -9.18
#